data_64bcb96e0214b7ee6529a8184487c1b6
#
_entry.id   64bcb96e0214b7ee6529a8184487c1b6
#
_cell.length_a   1.000
_cell.length_b   1.000
_cell.length_c   1.000
_cell.angle_alpha   90.00
_cell.angle_beta   90.00
_cell.angle_gamma   90.00
#
_symmetry.space_group_name_H-M   'P 1'
#
loop_
_entity.id
_entity.type
_entity.pdbx_description
1 polymer ?
#
loop_
_entity_poly.entity_id
_entity_poly.type
_entity_poly.pdbx_seq_one_letter_code
_entity_poly.pdbx_strand_id
1 'polypeptide(L)'
;MKIVIVTGASSGLGREFVRQIESLYKELDEIWIIARREDRLLEVESRMMTKVRIFAADLRHRSAFDKIAAALQEFNPDVRMLVNAAGFGKVGEVEEISSTDQADMVRLNCEGLTYMTCIVLPYMSTGSRIVNVASAAAFCPQPKFSVYAATKAYVKSFSDALGEEVKKR
;
A
#
# COMPACT_ATOMS: atom_id res chain seq x y z
N MET A 1 7.78 17.89 8.27
CA MET A 1 8.52 16.70 7.78
C MET A 1 7.76 16.16 6.56
N LYS A 2 8.38 16.17 5.37
CA LYS A 2 7.79 15.63 4.12
C LYS A 2 8.14 14.15 3.99
N ILE A 3 7.14 13.30 3.87
CA ILE A 3 7.37 11.85 3.77
C ILE A 3 6.62 11.22 2.60
N VAL A 4 7.06 10.02 2.25
CA VAL A 4 6.32 9.08 1.40
C VAL A 4 6.10 7.78 2.16
N ILE A 5 4.95 7.17 1.96
CA ILE A 5 4.59 5.89 2.58
C ILE A 5 4.41 4.85 1.48
N VAL A 6 5.08 3.70 1.59
CA VAL A 6 4.99 2.60 0.62
C VAL A 6 4.65 1.30 1.33
N THR A 7 3.50 0.71 1.02
CA THR A 7 3.14 -0.64 1.47
C THR A 7 3.63 -1.70 0.48
N GLY A 8 3.90 -2.92 0.96
CA GLY A 8 4.46 -3.97 0.11
C GLY A 8 5.92 -3.73 -0.32
N ALA A 9 6.65 -2.90 0.40
CA ALA A 9 7.98 -2.41 0.04
C ALA A 9 9.08 -3.48 0.03
N SER A 10 8.84 -4.67 0.57
CA SER A 10 9.86 -5.73 0.69
C SER A 10 10.22 -6.43 -0.64
N SER A 11 9.43 -6.25 -1.70
CA SER A 11 9.66 -6.93 -2.99
C SER A 11 8.86 -6.31 -4.14
N GLY A 12 9.14 -6.74 -5.37
CA GLY A 12 8.35 -6.41 -6.56
C GLY A 12 8.15 -4.91 -6.77
N LEU A 13 6.92 -4.54 -7.14
CA LEU A 13 6.57 -3.14 -7.44
C LEU A 13 6.79 -2.21 -6.25
N GLY A 14 6.44 -2.61 -5.03
CA GLY A 14 6.61 -1.75 -3.86
C GLY A 14 8.07 -1.38 -3.62
N ARG A 15 9.00 -2.34 -3.74
CA ARG A 15 10.45 -2.09 -3.64
C ARG A 15 10.95 -1.18 -4.77
N GLU A 16 10.46 -1.38 -5.98
CA GLU A 16 10.83 -0.55 -7.11
C GLU A 16 10.30 0.89 -6.97
N PHE A 17 9.09 1.06 -6.43
CA PHE A 17 8.59 2.39 -6.08
C PHE A 17 9.50 3.10 -5.09
N VAL A 18 9.94 2.43 -4.02
CA VAL A 18 10.87 3.03 -3.03
C VAL A 18 12.14 3.54 -3.72
N ARG A 19 12.76 2.71 -4.55
CA ARG A 19 13.98 3.06 -5.28
C ARG A 19 13.80 4.26 -6.22
N GLN A 20 12.70 4.30 -6.97
CA GLN A 20 12.43 5.39 -7.92
C GLN A 20 12.03 6.67 -7.19
N ILE A 21 11.25 6.60 -6.13
CA ILE A 21 10.87 7.75 -5.31
C ILE A 21 12.12 8.45 -4.77
N GLU A 22 13.07 7.72 -4.19
CA GLU A 22 14.33 8.29 -3.74
C GLU A 22 15.12 8.98 -4.87
N SER A 23 15.11 8.38 -6.06
CA SER A 23 15.80 8.96 -7.22
C SER A 23 15.17 10.28 -7.69
N LEU A 24 13.84 10.35 -7.67
CA LEU A 24 13.08 11.45 -8.28
C LEU A 24 12.71 12.57 -7.31
N TYR A 25 12.51 12.27 -6.02
CA TYR A 25 12.05 13.22 -5.00
C TYR A 25 13.16 13.52 -4.00
N LYS A 26 13.94 14.56 -4.25
CA LYS A 26 15.12 14.94 -3.42
C LYS A 26 14.78 15.72 -2.15
N GLU A 27 13.51 16.12 -1.98
CA GLU A 27 13.07 16.96 -0.86
C GLU A 27 12.38 16.16 0.25
N LEU A 28 12.50 14.84 0.26
CA LEU A 28 11.91 13.99 1.28
C LEU A 28 12.80 13.90 2.51
N ASP A 29 12.19 14.06 3.67
CA ASP A 29 12.86 13.87 4.95
C ASP A 29 12.96 12.39 5.33
N GLU A 30 11.87 11.61 5.07
CA GLU A 30 11.83 10.17 5.34
C GLU A 30 11.00 9.43 4.28
N ILE A 31 11.31 8.14 4.10
CA ILE A 31 10.47 7.19 3.39
C ILE A 31 10.01 6.12 4.39
N TRP A 32 8.71 5.99 4.60
CA TRP A 32 8.13 4.97 5.48
C TRP A 32 7.79 3.72 4.67
N ILE A 33 8.40 2.61 5.02
CA ILE A 33 8.23 1.34 4.30
C ILE A 33 7.56 0.30 5.17
N ILE A 34 6.52 -0.34 4.62
CA ILE A 34 5.67 -1.27 5.34
C ILE A 34 5.64 -2.61 4.62
N ALA A 35 6.00 -3.69 5.30
CA ALA A 35 5.81 -5.06 4.85
C ALA A 35 5.98 -6.04 6.03
N ARG A 36 5.67 -7.33 5.79
CA ARG A 36 5.76 -8.36 6.83
C ARG A 36 7.18 -8.81 7.15
N ARG A 37 8.06 -8.82 6.15
CA ARG A 37 9.42 -9.37 6.25
C ARG A 37 10.40 -8.26 6.60
N GLU A 38 10.76 -8.21 7.88
CA GLU A 38 11.68 -7.18 8.40
C GLU A 38 13.07 -7.28 7.78
N ASP A 39 13.59 -8.49 7.62
CA ASP A 39 14.88 -8.75 6.96
C ASP A 39 14.96 -8.11 5.57
N ARG A 40 13.88 -8.21 4.80
CA ARG A 40 13.79 -7.60 3.47
C ARG A 40 13.64 -6.08 3.50
N LEU A 41 13.00 -5.55 4.54
CA LEU A 41 12.91 -4.09 4.71
C LEU A 41 14.26 -3.50 5.11
N LEU A 42 15.02 -4.17 5.96
CA LEU A 42 16.39 -3.80 6.30
C LEU A 42 17.32 -3.85 5.06
N GLU A 43 17.13 -4.83 4.18
CA GLU A 43 17.85 -4.89 2.89
C GLU A 43 17.52 -3.68 2.00
N VAL A 44 16.26 -3.24 1.98
CA VAL A 44 15.87 -2.03 1.25
C VAL A 44 16.50 -0.80 1.88
N GLU A 45 16.36 -0.62 3.20
CA GLU A 45 16.92 0.51 3.94
C GLU A 45 18.43 0.65 3.71
N SER A 46 19.20 -0.45 3.76
CA SER A 46 20.66 -0.44 3.60
C SER A 46 21.16 0.11 2.25
N ARG A 47 20.26 0.24 1.26
CA ARG A 47 20.57 0.76 -0.08
C ARG A 47 20.09 2.19 -0.29
N MET A 48 19.48 2.80 0.73
CA MET A 48 18.86 4.12 0.64
C MET A 48 19.77 5.19 1.23
N MET A 49 19.77 6.35 0.61
CA MET A 49 20.41 7.56 1.13
C MET A 49 19.45 8.40 1.97
N THR A 50 18.17 8.39 1.59
CA THR A 50 17.09 9.03 2.35
C THR A 50 16.80 8.20 3.60
N LYS A 51 16.55 8.87 4.72
CA LYS A 51 16.19 8.19 5.96
C LYS A 51 14.95 7.34 5.77
N VAL A 52 15.03 6.08 6.18
CA VAL A 52 13.93 5.12 6.09
C VAL A 52 13.37 4.84 7.47
N ARG A 53 12.04 4.71 7.56
CA ARG A 53 11.35 4.21 8.75
C ARG A 53 10.65 2.91 8.41
N ILE A 54 11.02 1.87 9.11
CA ILE A 54 10.51 0.51 8.90
C ILE A 54 9.32 0.23 9.79
N PHE A 55 8.25 -0.31 9.18
CA PHE A 55 7.13 -0.92 9.86
C PHE A 55 7.01 -2.38 9.42
N ALA A 56 7.62 -3.27 10.19
CA ALA A 56 7.46 -4.72 10.01
C ALA A 56 6.06 -5.11 10.51
N ALA A 57 5.08 -5.17 9.60
CA ALA A 57 3.67 -5.33 9.95
C ALA A 57 2.90 -6.07 8.85
N ASP A 58 1.94 -6.88 9.27
CA ASP A 58 1.01 -7.57 8.38
C ASP A 58 -0.32 -6.80 8.29
N LEU A 59 -0.54 -6.17 7.16
CA LEU A 59 -1.73 -5.34 6.90
C LEU A 59 -3.05 -6.14 6.79
N ARG A 60 -3.04 -7.45 7.07
CA ARG A 60 -4.24 -8.25 7.29
C ARG A 60 -4.74 -8.17 8.73
N HIS A 61 -3.96 -7.59 9.64
CA HIS A 61 -4.25 -7.48 11.06
C HIS A 61 -4.38 -6.02 11.50
N ARG A 62 -5.41 -5.74 12.31
CA ARG A 62 -5.72 -4.37 12.76
C ARG A 62 -4.57 -3.72 13.54
N SER A 63 -3.86 -4.47 14.34
CA SER A 63 -2.71 -3.98 15.12
C SER A 63 -1.58 -3.37 14.28
N ALA A 64 -1.50 -3.72 12.98
CA ALA A 64 -0.56 -3.09 12.06
C ALA A 64 -0.89 -1.61 11.85
N PHE A 65 -2.17 -1.29 11.72
CA PHE A 65 -2.63 0.07 11.48
C PHE A 65 -2.50 0.95 12.74
N ASP A 66 -2.69 0.37 13.93
CA ASP A 66 -2.54 1.10 15.20
C ASP A 66 -1.12 1.66 15.36
N LYS A 67 -0.09 0.88 15.00
CA LYS A 67 1.31 1.32 15.01
C LYS A 67 1.58 2.45 14.02
N ILE A 68 1.03 2.35 12.82
CA ILE A 68 1.23 3.35 11.77
C ILE A 68 0.47 4.64 12.13
N ALA A 69 -0.77 4.51 12.63
CA ALA A 69 -1.57 5.64 13.07
C ALA A 69 -0.92 6.38 14.25
N ALA A 70 -0.36 5.65 15.23
CA ALA A 70 0.39 6.25 16.33
C ALA A 70 1.60 7.06 15.84
N ALA A 71 2.36 6.52 14.88
CA ALA A 71 3.48 7.24 14.30
C ALA A 71 3.03 8.48 13.50
N LEU A 72 1.94 8.38 12.73
CA LEU A 72 1.36 9.53 12.02
C LEU A 72 0.95 10.63 13.01
N GLN A 73 0.33 10.25 14.12
CA GLN A 73 -0.07 11.20 15.17
C GLN A 73 1.15 11.83 15.87
N GLU A 74 2.16 11.04 16.20
CA GLU A 74 3.38 11.49 16.88
C GLU A 74 4.19 12.48 16.03
N PHE A 75 4.44 12.12 14.77
CA PHE A 75 5.30 12.91 13.87
C PHE A 75 4.55 13.99 13.09
N ASN A 76 3.23 13.90 12.98
CA ASN A 76 2.37 14.82 12.21
C ASN A 76 3.00 15.22 10.85
N PRO A 77 3.34 14.25 9.98
CA PRO A 77 4.08 14.53 8.75
C PRO A 77 3.18 15.12 7.66
N ASP A 78 3.80 15.79 6.69
CA ASP A 78 3.18 16.08 5.40
C ASP A 78 3.43 14.89 4.46
N VAL A 79 2.43 14.04 4.27
CA VAL A 79 2.54 12.85 3.41
C VAL A 79 2.36 13.26 1.95
N ARG A 80 3.47 13.31 1.21
CA ARG A 80 3.49 13.71 -0.20
C ARG A 80 3.04 12.61 -1.16
N MET A 81 3.17 11.36 -0.74
CA MET A 81 2.70 10.22 -1.53
C MET A 81 2.38 9.02 -0.63
N LEU A 82 1.26 8.36 -0.91
CA LEU A 82 0.94 7.03 -0.41
C LEU A 82 0.94 6.04 -1.57
N VAL A 83 1.76 5.00 -1.50
CA VAL A 83 1.77 3.89 -2.47
C VAL A 83 1.23 2.63 -1.81
N ASN A 84 0.02 2.24 -2.17
CA ASN A 84 -0.61 1.00 -1.77
C ASN A 84 -0.22 -0.11 -2.76
N ALA A 85 0.95 -0.72 -2.55
CA ALA A 85 1.45 -1.82 -3.38
C ALA A 85 1.40 -3.18 -2.67
N ALA A 86 1.02 -3.24 -1.40
CA ALA A 86 0.78 -4.50 -0.70
C ALA A 86 -0.40 -5.24 -1.33
N GLY A 87 -0.20 -6.50 -1.67
CA GLY A 87 -1.23 -7.34 -2.24
C GLY A 87 -0.68 -8.67 -2.74
N PHE A 88 -1.55 -9.63 -2.91
CA PHE A 88 -1.21 -10.90 -3.55
C PHE A 88 -2.43 -11.49 -4.27
N GLY A 89 -2.18 -12.46 -5.13
CA GLY A 89 -3.18 -13.26 -5.79
C GLY A 89 -2.79 -14.73 -5.82
N LYS A 90 -3.78 -15.61 -5.79
CA LYS A 90 -3.63 -17.06 -6.02
C LYS A 90 -4.48 -17.45 -7.20
N VAL A 91 -3.89 -18.24 -8.10
CA VAL A 91 -4.55 -18.84 -9.27
C VAL A 91 -5.02 -20.24 -8.90
N GLY A 92 -6.26 -20.56 -9.21
CA GLY A 92 -6.92 -21.83 -8.97
C GLY A 92 -8.44 -21.65 -8.95
N GLU A 93 -9.18 -22.74 -9.05
CA GLU A 93 -10.63 -22.73 -8.91
C GLU A 93 -11.01 -22.40 -7.46
N VAL A 94 -12.21 -21.84 -7.27
CA VAL A 94 -12.68 -21.38 -5.94
C VAL A 94 -12.66 -22.51 -4.92
N GLU A 95 -12.95 -23.74 -5.33
CA GLU A 95 -12.92 -24.92 -4.47
C GLU A 95 -11.51 -25.48 -4.20
N GLU A 96 -10.52 -25.17 -5.05
CA GLU A 96 -9.13 -25.59 -4.88
C GLU A 96 -8.33 -24.71 -3.93
N ILE A 97 -8.66 -23.42 -3.87
CA ILE A 97 -7.97 -22.45 -3.01
C ILE A 97 -8.64 -22.45 -1.63
N SER A 98 -7.84 -22.55 -0.57
CA SER A 98 -8.38 -22.51 0.80
C SER A 98 -9.22 -21.25 1.04
N SER A 99 -10.32 -21.38 1.77
CA SER A 99 -11.16 -20.24 2.16
C SER A 99 -10.38 -19.16 2.91
N THR A 100 -9.37 -19.56 3.69
CA THR A 100 -8.47 -18.65 4.39
C THR A 100 -7.65 -17.81 3.42
N ASP A 101 -7.04 -18.41 2.41
CA ASP A 101 -6.26 -17.67 1.41
C ASP A 101 -7.14 -16.71 0.60
N GLN A 102 -8.36 -17.13 0.27
CA GLN A 102 -9.31 -16.27 -0.44
C GLN A 102 -9.72 -15.07 0.42
N ALA A 103 -10.05 -15.30 1.69
CA ALA A 103 -10.36 -14.24 2.63
C ALA A 103 -9.16 -13.29 2.86
N ASP A 104 -7.95 -13.84 2.94
CA ASP A 104 -6.72 -13.07 3.10
C ASP A 104 -6.39 -12.19 1.89
N MET A 105 -6.72 -12.63 0.65
CA MET A 105 -6.67 -11.75 -0.52
C MET A 105 -7.58 -10.53 -0.36
N VAL A 106 -8.81 -10.72 0.12
CA VAL A 106 -9.75 -9.62 0.36
C VAL A 106 -9.25 -8.71 1.48
N ARG A 107 -8.80 -9.28 2.60
CA ARG A 107 -8.26 -8.51 3.73
C ARG A 107 -7.09 -7.64 3.31
N LEU A 108 -6.11 -8.19 2.58
CA LEU A 108 -4.93 -7.41 2.21
C LEU A 108 -5.21 -6.44 1.07
N ASN A 109 -5.83 -6.92 -0.03
CA ASN A 109 -5.96 -6.15 -1.25
C ASN A 109 -7.06 -5.07 -1.16
N CYS A 110 -8.10 -5.27 -0.34
CA CYS A 110 -9.22 -4.33 -0.18
C CYS A 110 -9.17 -3.64 1.18
N GLU A 111 -9.36 -4.40 2.27
CA GLU A 111 -9.44 -3.83 3.61
C GLU A 111 -8.15 -3.11 3.99
N GLY A 112 -6.99 -3.74 3.80
CA GLY A 112 -5.68 -3.15 4.10
C GLY A 112 -5.42 -1.87 3.34
N LEU A 113 -5.70 -1.85 2.04
CA LEU A 113 -5.57 -0.65 1.20
C LEU A 113 -6.51 0.47 1.66
N THR A 114 -7.77 0.14 1.94
CA THR A 114 -8.76 1.12 2.40
C THR A 114 -8.34 1.72 3.74
N TYR A 115 -7.95 0.88 4.69
CA TYR A 115 -7.53 1.32 6.02
C TYR A 115 -6.30 2.25 5.94
N MET A 116 -5.27 1.85 5.18
CA MET A 116 -4.10 2.71 4.95
C MET A 116 -4.48 4.05 4.36
N THR A 117 -5.34 4.05 3.35
CA THR A 117 -5.81 5.30 2.72
C THR A 117 -6.53 6.19 3.74
N CYS A 118 -7.46 5.63 4.52
CA CYS A 118 -8.22 6.39 5.51
C CYS A 118 -7.35 7.03 6.60
N ILE A 119 -6.38 6.30 7.15
CA ILE A 119 -5.51 6.83 8.22
C ILE A 119 -4.47 7.83 7.72
N VAL A 120 -4.06 7.72 6.45
CA VAL A 120 -3.03 8.60 5.86
C VAL A 120 -3.63 9.87 5.26
N LEU A 121 -4.83 9.81 4.69
CA LEU A 121 -5.46 10.92 3.97
C LEU A 121 -5.53 12.24 4.77
N PRO A 122 -5.78 12.27 6.10
CA PRO A 122 -5.75 13.50 6.89
C PRO A 122 -4.39 14.21 6.93
N TYR A 123 -3.31 13.50 6.67
CA TYR A 123 -1.93 14.01 6.68
C TYR A 123 -1.42 14.42 5.30
N MET A 124 -2.28 14.39 4.28
CA MET A 124 -1.92 14.73 2.90
C MET A 124 -2.34 16.16 2.58
N SER A 125 -1.40 16.95 2.06
CA SER A 125 -1.64 18.32 1.63
C SER A 125 -1.91 18.41 0.12
N THR A 126 -2.30 19.59 -0.35
CA THR A 126 -2.51 19.87 -1.79
C THR A 126 -1.29 19.47 -2.63
N GLY A 127 -1.53 18.78 -3.73
CA GLY A 127 -0.49 18.27 -4.64
C GLY A 127 0.11 16.93 -4.21
N SER A 128 -0.33 16.35 -3.08
CA SER A 128 0.03 14.97 -2.70
C SER A 128 -0.66 13.95 -3.61
N ARG A 129 -0.18 12.70 -3.61
CA ARG A 129 -0.65 11.65 -4.51
C ARG A 129 -0.93 10.35 -3.78
N ILE A 130 -1.99 9.65 -4.19
CA ILE A 130 -2.26 8.27 -3.79
C ILE A 130 -2.09 7.38 -5.03
N VAL A 131 -1.25 6.38 -4.91
CA VAL A 131 -1.03 5.36 -5.95
C VAL A 131 -1.53 4.03 -5.43
N ASN A 132 -2.64 3.55 -5.99
CA ASN A 132 -3.21 2.25 -5.68
C ASN A 132 -2.87 1.26 -6.78
N VAL A 133 -2.13 0.20 -6.47
CA VAL A 133 -1.73 -0.82 -7.44
C VAL A 133 -2.92 -1.74 -7.74
N ALA A 134 -3.63 -1.45 -8.83
CA ALA A 134 -4.68 -2.30 -9.38
C ALA A 134 -4.09 -3.44 -10.23
N SER A 135 -4.80 -3.86 -11.26
CA SER A 135 -4.37 -4.89 -12.22
C SER A 135 -5.22 -4.81 -13.47
N ALA A 136 -4.75 -5.33 -14.60
CA ALA A 136 -5.58 -5.60 -15.77
C ALA A 136 -6.80 -6.51 -15.44
N ALA A 137 -6.67 -7.38 -14.44
CA ALA A 137 -7.75 -8.21 -13.91
C ALA A 137 -8.94 -7.41 -13.36
N ALA A 138 -8.78 -6.11 -13.10
CA ALA A 138 -9.88 -5.23 -12.66
C ALA A 138 -10.94 -4.97 -13.75
N PHE A 139 -10.60 -5.19 -15.00
CA PHE A 139 -11.46 -4.85 -16.15
C PHE A 139 -12.31 -5.99 -16.68
N CYS A 140 -11.98 -7.24 -16.31
CA CYS A 140 -12.75 -8.38 -16.74
C CYS A 140 -12.72 -9.52 -15.70
N PRO A 141 -13.85 -10.25 -15.54
CA PRO A 141 -13.86 -11.47 -14.75
C PRO A 141 -12.89 -12.50 -15.31
N GLN A 142 -12.13 -13.17 -14.45
CA GLN A 142 -11.16 -14.19 -14.86
C GLN A 142 -11.45 -15.50 -14.12
N PRO A 143 -11.85 -16.57 -14.83
CA PRO A 143 -11.92 -17.91 -14.27
C PRO A 143 -10.55 -18.30 -13.65
N LYS A 144 -10.58 -19.07 -12.57
CA LYS A 144 -9.39 -19.45 -11.75
C LYS A 144 -8.66 -18.27 -11.09
N PHE A 145 -9.20 -17.06 -11.20
CA PHE A 145 -8.64 -15.86 -10.56
C PHE A 145 -9.74 -14.98 -9.98
N SER A 146 -10.88 -15.57 -9.68
CA SER A 146 -12.13 -14.88 -9.33
C SER A 146 -11.98 -13.88 -8.20
N VAL A 147 -11.46 -14.32 -7.04
CA VAL A 147 -11.32 -13.45 -5.86
C VAL A 147 -10.30 -12.34 -6.11
N TYR A 148 -9.16 -12.68 -6.70
CA TYR A 148 -8.14 -11.67 -7.02
C TYR A 148 -8.69 -10.61 -7.99
N ALA A 149 -9.32 -11.02 -9.09
CA ALA A 149 -9.92 -10.09 -10.06
C ALA A 149 -10.96 -9.18 -9.39
N ALA A 150 -11.82 -9.76 -8.53
CA ALA A 150 -12.80 -8.98 -7.76
C ALA A 150 -12.13 -7.96 -6.82
N THR A 151 -11.04 -8.34 -6.12
CA THR A 151 -10.30 -7.38 -5.28
C THR A 151 -9.69 -6.24 -6.10
N LYS A 152 -9.21 -6.52 -7.31
CA LYS A 152 -8.62 -5.48 -8.18
C LYS A 152 -9.68 -4.59 -8.84
N ALA A 153 -10.87 -5.10 -9.10
CA ALA A 153 -12.04 -4.31 -9.49
C ALA A 153 -12.46 -3.35 -8.35
N TYR A 154 -12.47 -3.84 -7.10
CA TYR A 154 -12.65 -2.98 -5.92
C TYR A 154 -11.64 -1.84 -5.88
N VAL A 155 -10.33 -2.15 -5.99
CA VAL A 155 -9.25 -1.14 -5.97
C VAL A 155 -9.46 -0.08 -7.04
N LYS A 156 -9.81 -0.49 -8.26
CA LYS A 156 -10.09 0.44 -9.36
C LYS A 156 -11.26 1.36 -9.03
N SER A 157 -12.41 0.78 -8.67
CA SER A 157 -13.63 1.54 -8.37
C SER A 157 -13.42 2.51 -7.19
N PHE A 158 -12.76 2.04 -6.11
CA PHE A 158 -12.40 2.87 -4.97
C PHE A 158 -11.50 4.04 -5.37
N SER A 159 -10.49 3.79 -6.21
CA SER A 159 -9.54 4.82 -6.65
C SER A 159 -10.19 5.88 -7.52
N ASP A 160 -11.08 5.47 -8.42
CA ASP A 160 -11.80 6.40 -9.31
C ASP A 160 -12.70 7.34 -8.48
N ALA A 161 -13.48 6.78 -7.55
CA ALA A 161 -14.37 7.56 -6.67
C ALA A 161 -13.58 8.50 -5.75
N LEU A 162 -12.54 7.98 -5.07
CA LEU A 162 -11.69 8.77 -4.19
C LEU A 162 -11.02 9.92 -4.96
N GLY A 163 -10.57 9.67 -6.19
CA GLY A 163 -9.96 10.70 -7.04
C GLY A 163 -10.89 11.91 -7.25
N GLU A 164 -12.19 11.68 -7.43
CA GLU A 164 -13.16 12.78 -7.54
C GLU A 164 -13.38 13.51 -6.19
N GLU A 165 -13.39 12.79 -5.08
CA GLU A 165 -13.58 13.38 -3.75
C GLU A 165 -12.42 14.31 -3.35
N VAL A 166 -11.18 13.93 -3.69
CA VAL A 166 -9.99 14.70 -3.28
C VAL A 166 -9.56 15.79 -4.26
N LYS A 167 -10.13 15.87 -5.46
CA LYS A 167 -9.83 16.92 -6.45
C LYS A 167 -10.01 18.35 -5.94
N LYS A 168 -10.82 18.54 -4.91
CA LYS A 168 -11.17 19.85 -4.37
C LYS A 168 -10.34 20.25 -3.13
N ARG A 169 -9.35 19.43 -2.78
CA ARG A 169 -8.49 19.66 -1.60
C ARG A 169 -7.18 20.39 -1.91
#